data_db71f5d9ed7118930185642aafbaae97
#
_entry.id   db71f5d9ed7118930185642aafbaae97
#
_cell.length_a   1.000
_cell.length_b   1.000
_cell.length_c   1.000
_cell.angle_alpha   90.00
_cell.angle_beta   90.00
_cell.angle_gamma   90.00
#
_symmetry.space_group_name_H-M   'P 1'
#
loop_
_entity.id
_entity.type
_entity.pdbx_description
1 polymer ?
#
loop_
_entity_poly.entity_id
_entity_poly.type
_entity_poly.pdbx_seq_one_letter_code
_entity_poly.pdbx_strand_id
1 'polypeptide(L)'
;MDANKARARLLTEHAEITALLRDAERAGAEDREAQEEIGDEEDHAQPLAAQGIDDAVADTLRERLDMLDRALKRLDDGTYGRSVRSGQPIPEERLEADPAAELTVEEAAAGR
;
A
#
# COMPACT_ATOMS: atom_id res chain seq x y z
N MET A 1 12.33 -16.53 0.55
CA MET A 1 11.84 -16.15 1.89
C MET A 1 10.77 -17.13 2.34
N ASP A 2 10.84 -17.52 3.59
CA ASP A 2 9.84 -18.41 4.17
C ASP A 2 8.43 -17.80 4.06
N ALA A 3 7.46 -18.60 3.67
CA ALA A 3 6.08 -18.14 3.44
C ALA A 3 5.48 -17.52 4.71
N ASN A 4 5.74 -18.11 5.87
CA ASN A 4 5.19 -17.57 7.11
C ASN A 4 5.78 -16.22 7.44
N LYS A 5 7.08 -16.05 7.23
CA LYS A 5 7.74 -14.77 7.46
C LYS A 5 7.24 -13.72 6.47
N ALA A 6 7.08 -14.10 5.21
CA ALA A 6 6.58 -13.20 4.19
C ALA A 6 5.16 -12.74 4.54
N ARG A 7 4.31 -13.68 4.91
CA ARG A 7 2.93 -13.35 5.26
C ARG A 7 2.88 -12.38 6.43
N ALA A 8 3.68 -12.64 7.46
CA ALA A 8 3.71 -11.75 8.64
C ALA A 8 4.12 -10.34 8.26
N ARG A 9 5.15 -10.20 7.44
CA ARG A 9 5.62 -8.88 7.01
C ARG A 9 4.60 -8.16 6.14
N LEU A 10 3.96 -8.89 5.23
CA LEU A 10 2.95 -8.30 4.36
C LEU A 10 1.73 -7.85 5.15
N LEU A 11 1.28 -8.66 6.10
CA LEU A 11 0.14 -8.30 6.92
C LEU A 11 0.43 -7.11 7.84
N THR A 12 1.64 -7.03 8.38
CA THR A 12 2.03 -5.91 9.23
C THR A 12 2.01 -4.61 8.42
N GLU A 13 2.63 -4.60 7.26
CA GLU A 13 2.65 -3.40 6.43
C GLU A 13 1.23 -3.04 5.98
N HIS A 14 0.43 -4.02 5.61
CA HIS A 14 -0.94 -3.81 5.18
C HIS A 14 -1.74 -3.11 6.29
N ALA A 15 -1.61 -3.60 7.52
CA ALA A 15 -2.32 -3.03 8.65
C ALA A 15 -1.87 -1.59 8.94
N GLU A 16 -0.58 -1.33 8.84
CA GLU A 16 -0.04 0.01 9.08
C GLU A 16 -0.57 1.02 8.06
N ILE A 17 -0.55 0.66 6.79
CA ILE A 17 -1.02 1.56 5.74
C ILE A 17 -2.53 1.77 5.84
N THR A 18 -3.27 0.70 6.11
CA THR A 18 -4.71 0.79 6.25
C THR A 18 -5.09 1.72 7.39
N ALA A 19 -4.40 1.59 8.54
CA ALA A 19 -4.67 2.44 9.69
C ALA A 19 -4.36 3.90 9.37
N LEU A 20 -3.24 4.15 8.70
CA LEU A 20 -2.86 5.51 8.34
C LEU A 20 -3.90 6.17 7.45
N LEU A 21 -4.37 5.45 6.44
CA LEU A 21 -5.37 5.99 5.53
C LEU A 21 -6.71 6.22 6.23
N ARG A 22 -7.12 5.30 7.09
CA ARG A 22 -8.37 5.46 7.84
C ARG A 22 -8.31 6.65 8.77
N ASP A 23 -7.21 6.83 9.47
CA ASP A 23 -7.08 7.93 10.41
C ASP A 23 -7.10 9.26 9.68
N ALA A 24 -6.45 9.33 8.52
CA ALA A 24 -6.44 10.54 7.72
C ALA A 24 -7.84 10.87 7.19
N GLU A 25 -8.56 9.85 6.73
CA GLU A 25 -9.92 10.04 6.24
C GLU A 25 -10.87 10.48 7.35
N ARG A 26 -10.71 9.89 8.54
CA ARG A 26 -11.54 10.25 9.68
C ARG A 26 -11.29 11.69 10.10
N ALA A 27 -10.04 12.09 10.20
CA ALA A 27 -9.70 13.46 10.57
C ALA A 27 -10.27 14.45 9.58
N GLY A 28 -10.20 14.13 8.27
CA GLY A 28 -10.77 14.99 7.25
C GLY A 28 -12.28 15.12 7.38
N ALA A 29 -12.95 14.01 7.70
CA ALA A 29 -14.40 14.04 7.88
C ALA A 29 -14.77 14.88 9.09
N GLU A 30 -14.05 14.74 10.18
CA GLU A 30 -14.29 15.54 11.37
C GLU A 30 -14.09 17.02 11.10
N ASP A 31 -13.05 17.37 10.37
CA ASP A 31 -12.80 18.75 10.00
C ASP A 31 -13.95 19.31 9.16
N ARG A 32 -14.45 18.53 8.22
CA ARG A 32 -15.56 18.98 7.38
C ARG A 32 -16.82 19.20 8.20
N GLU A 33 -17.09 18.31 9.13
CA GLU A 33 -18.27 18.46 9.99
C GLU A 33 -18.17 19.71 10.83
N ALA A 34 -17.01 19.97 11.38
CA ALA A 34 -16.82 21.17 12.19
C ALA A 34 -17.03 22.42 11.36
N GLN A 35 -16.56 22.44 10.12
CA GLN A 35 -16.74 23.58 9.25
C GLN A 35 -18.20 23.79 8.88
N GLU A 36 -18.91 22.72 8.66
CA GLU A 36 -20.34 22.81 8.36
C GLU A 36 -21.11 23.39 9.52
N GLU A 37 -20.74 23.01 10.73
CA GLU A 37 -21.42 23.49 11.92
C GLU A 37 -21.28 24.99 12.08
N ILE A 38 -20.17 25.57 11.70
CA ILE A 38 -20.00 27.01 11.80
C ILE A 38 -20.45 27.75 10.55
N GLY A 39 -20.98 27.02 9.59
CA GLY A 39 -21.53 27.64 8.41
C GLY A 39 -20.53 28.12 7.39
N ASP A 40 -19.33 27.69 7.50
CA ASP A 40 -18.29 28.04 6.56
C ASP A 40 -18.40 27.18 5.32
N GLU A 41 -18.56 27.86 4.18
CA GLU A 41 -18.75 27.14 2.95
C GLU A 41 -17.53 27.08 2.07
N GLU A 42 -16.42 27.54 2.59
CA GLU A 42 -15.21 27.47 1.83
C GLU A 42 -14.83 26.03 1.56
N ASP A 43 -14.04 25.85 0.57
CA ASP A 43 -13.56 24.56 0.25
C ASP A 43 -12.84 23.94 1.40
N HIS A 44 -13.21 22.75 1.68
CA HIS A 44 -12.73 22.13 2.83
C HIS A 44 -11.70 21.17 2.49
N ALA A 45 -10.69 21.63 2.07
CA ALA A 45 -9.49 20.97 1.99
C ALA A 45 -9.54 19.49 1.84
N GLN A 46 -8.56 18.93 1.36
CA GLN A 46 -8.44 17.51 1.21
C GLN A 46 -8.42 16.86 2.58
N PRO A 47 -9.32 15.90 2.84
CA PRO A 47 -9.32 15.22 4.14
C PRO A 47 -7.96 14.68 4.52
N LEU A 48 -7.25 14.11 3.57
CA LEU A 48 -5.95 13.53 3.85
C LEU A 48 -4.90 14.58 4.12
N ALA A 49 -5.06 15.78 3.58
CA ALA A 49 -4.13 16.86 3.83
C ALA A 49 -4.13 17.30 5.28
N ALA A 50 -5.27 17.15 5.97
CA ALA A 50 -5.35 17.47 7.38
C ALA A 50 -4.41 16.63 8.23
N GLN A 51 -4.01 15.47 7.73
CA GLN A 51 -3.05 14.61 8.40
C GLN A 51 -1.64 14.76 7.82
N GLY A 52 -1.43 15.76 6.97
CA GLY A 52 -0.14 15.91 6.32
C GLY A 52 0.07 14.95 5.16
N ILE A 53 -1.00 14.34 4.68
CA ILE A 53 -0.94 13.40 3.55
C ILE A 53 -1.70 14.02 2.40
N ASP A 54 -1.03 14.33 1.30
CA ASP A 54 -1.71 14.85 0.13
C ASP A 54 -2.26 13.71 -0.72
N ASP A 55 -3.04 14.07 -1.75
CA ASP A 55 -3.71 13.08 -2.59
C ASP A 55 -2.74 12.17 -3.32
N ALA A 56 -1.62 12.71 -3.76
CA ALA A 56 -0.64 11.89 -4.48
C ALA A 56 -0.03 10.84 -3.55
N VAL A 57 0.26 11.22 -2.31
CA VAL A 57 0.79 10.26 -1.34
C VAL A 57 -0.27 9.21 -1.00
N ALA A 58 -1.53 9.65 -0.84
CA ALA A 58 -2.61 8.71 -0.56
C ALA A 58 -2.77 7.71 -1.68
N ASP A 59 -2.69 8.16 -2.93
CA ASP A 59 -2.79 7.25 -4.07
C ASP A 59 -1.64 6.26 -4.09
N THR A 60 -0.44 6.71 -3.77
CA THR A 60 0.72 5.82 -3.69
C THR A 60 0.51 4.75 -2.62
N LEU A 61 -0.03 5.14 -1.47
CA LEU A 61 -0.31 4.19 -0.40
C LEU A 61 -1.38 3.18 -0.81
N ARG A 62 -2.40 3.62 -1.53
CA ARG A 62 -3.43 2.70 -2.01
C ARG A 62 -2.87 1.72 -3.05
N GLU A 63 -2.01 2.20 -3.92
CA GLU A 63 -1.32 1.32 -4.85
C GLU A 63 -0.47 0.29 -4.12
N ARG A 64 0.18 0.72 -3.05
CA ARG A 64 0.97 -0.21 -2.24
C ARG A 64 0.08 -1.27 -1.59
N LEU A 65 -1.10 -0.88 -1.10
CA LEU A 65 -2.04 -1.86 -0.56
C LEU A 65 -2.44 -2.90 -1.60
N ASP A 66 -2.66 -2.47 -2.83
CA ASP A 66 -3.00 -3.40 -3.90
C ASP A 66 -1.86 -4.39 -4.14
N MET A 67 -0.61 -3.92 -4.11
CA MET A 67 0.54 -4.81 -4.27
C MET A 67 0.61 -5.82 -3.12
N LEU A 68 0.36 -5.37 -1.90
CA LEU A 68 0.37 -6.25 -0.74
C LEU A 68 -0.73 -7.31 -0.84
N ASP A 69 -1.92 -6.90 -1.28
CA ASP A 69 -3.03 -7.83 -1.49
C ASP A 69 -2.68 -8.88 -2.53
N ARG A 70 -2.06 -8.47 -3.63
CA ARG A 70 -1.66 -9.42 -4.66
C ARG A 70 -0.61 -10.40 -4.16
N ALA A 71 0.34 -9.91 -3.34
CA ALA A 71 1.35 -10.78 -2.77
C ALA A 71 0.74 -11.81 -1.82
N LEU A 72 -0.21 -11.37 -1.00
CA LEU A 72 -0.91 -12.27 -0.09
C LEU A 72 -1.68 -13.33 -0.88
N LYS A 73 -2.29 -12.94 -1.98
CA LYS A 73 -2.99 -13.90 -2.83
C LYS A 73 -2.02 -14.91 -3.43
N ARG A 74 -0.84 -14.47 -3.85
CA ARG A 74 0.15 -15.41 -4.39
C ARG A 74 0.62 -16.40 -3.33
N LEU A 75 0.70 -15.97 -2.07
CA LEU A 75 1.02 -16.91 -0.99
C LEU A 75 -0.06 -17.99 -0.86
N ASP A 76 -1.32 -17.57 -0.94
CA ASP A 76 -2.42 -18.52 -0.86
C ASP A 76 -2.45 -19.46 -2.06
N ASP A 77 -2.09 -18.96 -3.23
CA ASP A 77 -2.11 -19.75 -4.46
C ASP A 77 -0.85 -20.59 -4.65
N GLY A 78 0.16 -20.41 -3.82
CA GLY A 78 1.40 -21.15 -3.94
C GLY A 78 2.36 -20.64 -5.00
N THR A 79 2.18 -19.41 -5.47
CA THR A 79 3.01 -18.82 -6.51
C THR A 79 3.90 -17.69 -6.00
N TYR A 80 3.94 -17.48 -4.70
CA TYR A 80 4.75 -16.43 -4.11
C TYR A 80 6.25 -16.66 -4.39
N GLY A 81 6.97 -15.59 -4.62
CA GLY A 81 8.41 -15.65 -4.86
C GLY A 81 8.79 -15.83 -6.31
N ARG A 82 7.81 -15.82 -7.19
CA ARG A 82 8.06 -15.92 -8.63
C ARG A 82 7.55 -14.68 -9.33
N SER A 83 8.26 -14.29 -10.39
CA SER A 83 7.85 -13.15 -11.21
C SER A 83 6.46 -13.36 -11.77
N VAL A 84 5.62 -12.33 -11.69
CA VAL A 84 4.29 -12.38 -12.27
C VAL A 84 4.35 -12.32 -13.80
N ARG A 85 5.49 -11.91 -14.34
CA ARG A 85 5.67 -11.81 -15.80
C ARG A 85 6.21 -13.09 -16.42
N SER A 86 7.27 -13.64 -15.82
CA SER A 86 7.97 -14.78 -16.43
C SER A 86 7.89 -16.07 -15.64
N GLY A 87 7.47 -16.02 -14.37
CA GLY A 87 7.50 -17.19 -13.52
C GLY A 87 8.88 -17.53 -12.99
N GLN A 88 9.90 -16.75 -13.33
CA GLN A 88 11.24 -16.95 -12.83
C GLN A 88 11.32 -16.65 -11.34
N PRO A 89 12.16 -17.35 -10.59
CA PRO A 89 12.30 -17.05 -9.16
C PRO A 89 12.79 -15.64 -8.94
N ILE A 90 12.19 -14.94 -7.98
CA ILE A 90 12.68 -13.65 -7.54
C ILE A 90 13.75 -13.90 -6.47
N PRO A 91 14.93 -13.28 -6.58
CA PRO A 91 16.00 -13.53 -5.61
C PRO A 91 15.57 -13.25 -4.19
N GLU A 92 16.06 -14.06 -3.25
CA GLU A 92 15.76 -13.90 -1.83
C GLU A 92 16.09 -12.51 -1.33
N GLU A 93 17.20 -11.95 -1.76
CA GLU A 93 17.61 -10.62 -1.35
C GLU A 93 16.58 -9.58 -1.71
N ARG A 94 15.98 -9.72 -2.89
CA ARG A 94 14.95 -8.79 -3.33
C ARG A 94 13.68 -8.94 -2.52
N LEU A 95 13.31 -10.17 -2.19
CA LEU A 95 12.14 -10.43 -1.35
C LEU A 95 12.35 -9.95 0.09
N GLU A 96 13.58 -10.08 0.59
CA GLU A 96 13.90 -9.56 1.92
C GLU A 96 13.78 -8.03 1.96
N ALA A 97 14.19 -7.38 0.88
CA ALA A 97 14.08 -5.93 0.80
C ALA A 97 12.62 -5.50 0.59
N ASP A 98 11.86 -6.25 -0.20
CA ASP A 98 10.47 -5.94 -0.49
C ASP A 98 9.67 -7.23 -0.67
N PRO A 99 8.96 -7.68 0.36
CA PRO A 99 8.20 -8.93 0.27
C PRO A 99 7.09 -8.90 -0.78
N ALA A 100 6.67 -7.71 -1.24
CA ALA A 100 5.63 -7.60 -2.26
C ALA A 100 6.20 -7.51 -3.67
N ALA A 101 7.51 -7.69 -3.85
CA ALA A 101 8.12 -7.60 -5.17
C ALA A 101 7.44 -8.59 -6.13
N GLU A 102 7.17 -8.11 -7.35
CA GLU A 102 6.44 -8.86 -8.35
C GLU A 102 7.31 -9.27 -9.55
N LEU A 103 8.47 -8.66 -9.68
CA LEU A 103 9.34 -8.86 -10.82
C LEU A 103 10.77 -9.08 -10.36
N THR A 104 11.57 -9.73 -11.19
CA THR A 104 13.01 -9.79 -10.96
C THR A 104 13.59 -8.40 -11.20
N VAL A 105 14.83 -8.17 -10.75
CA VAL A 105 15.50 -6.88 -10.94
C VAL A 105 15.59 -6.57 -12.44
N GLU A 106 15.95 -7.55 -13.23
CA GLU A 106 16.11 -7.37 -14.67
C GLU A 106 14.78 -7.01 -15.33
N GLU A 107 13.71 -7.66 -14.92
CA GLU A 107 12.39 -7.37 -15.48
C GLU A 107 11.90 -5.99 -15.10
N ALA A 108 12.14 -5.59 -13.86
CA ALA A 108 11.73 -4.27 -13.40
C ALA A 108 12.47 -3.18 -14.17
N ALA A 109 13.75 -3.38 -14.41
CA ALA A 109 14.54 -2.43 -15.18
C ALA A 109 14.12 -2.40 -16.64
N ALA A 110 13.82 -3.55 -17.23
CA ALA A 110 13.45 -3.64 -18.64
C ALA A 110 12.04 -3.15 -18.90
N GLY A 111 11.18 -3.18 -17.90
CA GLY A 111 9.78 -2.79 -18.04
C GLY A 111 9.54 -1.31 -18.09
N ARG A 112 10.58 -0.51 -18.05
CA ARG A 112 10.45 0.97 -18.12
C ARG A 112 10.44 1.51 -19.56
#